data_19881906455e240eef72b1d8897b46cc
#
_entry.id   19881906455e240eef72b1d8897b46cc
#
_cell.length_a   1.000
_cell.length_b   1.000
_cell.length_c   1.000
_cell.angle_alpha   90.00
_cell.angle_beta   90.00
_cell.angle_gamma   90.00
#
_symmetry.space_group_name_H-M   'P 1'
#
loop_
_entity.id
_entity.type
_entity.pdbx_description
1 polymer ?
#
loop_
_entity_poly.entity_id
_entity_poly.type
_entity_poly.pdbx_seq_one_letter_code
_entity_poly.pdbx_strand_id
1 'polypeptide(L)'
;MTPPAHPERYKNHRYPGEVISPGAWLYYRFSLSYRDVQEMLLERGIEMSHESIRQWCGKFGQDYANRLRRRRPRPEDKWYLDEVVLTINGERYYLWRAVDQDDHVLDILVQRRHNKKAAKKFFKKLLKGLQYVPRVLITDKLKSYGAAKREVLPGVEHRQSRYLNNRCENSHRPTRERERRMQRFKSSAHAQRFLSAYGPIA
;
A
#
# COMPACT_ATOMS: atom_id res chain seq x y z
N MET A 1 19.57 4.80 -2.93
CA MET A 1 20.12 5.33 -1.66
C MET A 1 19.46 4.63 -0.49
N THR A 2 20.21 3.83 0.25
CA THR A 2 19.75 3.19 1.49
C THR A 2 19.53 4.27 2.55
N PRO A 3 18.40 4.35 3.23
CA PRO A 3 18.22 5.33 4.29
C PRO A 3 19.24 5.09 5.41
N PRO A 4 19.81 6.12 6.02
CA PRO A 4 20.78 5.97 7.11
C PRO A 4 20.16 5.11 8.22
N ALA A 5 20.88 4.10 8.65
CA ALA A 5 20.47 3.22 9.71
C ALA A 5 20.39 4.03 11.01
N HIS A 6 19.21 4.13 11.62
CA HIS A 6 19.07 4.62 12.98
C HIS A 6 19.45 3.49 13.94
N PRO A 7 20.57 3.56 14.66
CA PRO A 7 21.07 2.45 15.49
C PRO A 7 20.05 1.95 16.53
N GLU A 8 19.30 2.89 17.13
CA GLU A 8 18.30 2.58 18.15
C GLU A 8 17.12 1.71 17.66
N ARG A 9 16.78 1.83 16.36
CA ARG A 9 15.66 1.07 15.78
C ARG A 9 15.92 -0.42 15.73
N TYR A 10 17.16 -0.83 15.54
CA TYR A 10 17.58 -2.22 15.41
C TYR A 10 18.22 -2.76 16.68
N LYS A 11 18.14 -1.99 17.78
CA LYS A 11 18.61 -2.44 19.10
C LYS A 11 17.99 -3.80 19.45
N ASN A 12 18.80 -4.67 19.99
CA ASN A 12 18.43 -6.04 20.35
C ASN A 12 18.08 -6.96 19.17
N HIS A 13 18.48 -6.61 17.93
CA HIS A 13 18.43 -7.52 16.78
C HIS A 13 19.83 -8.12 16.55
N ARG A 14 19.83 -9.41 16.19
CA ARG A 14 21.08 -10.14 15.89
C ARG A 14 21.85 -9.52 14.72
N TYR A 15 21.12 -8.95 13.74
CA TYR A 15 21.69 -8.37 12.54
C TYR A 15 21.59 -6.83 12.58
N PRO A 16 22.60 -6.14 12.04
CA PRO A 16 22.61 -4.68 11.99
C PRO A 16 21.59 -4.15 10.96
N GLY A 17 21.29 -2.86 11.05
CA GLY A 17 20.33 -2.18 10.17
C GLY A 17 20.69 -2.25 8.69
N GLU A 18 21.98 -2.30 8.38
CA GLU A 18 22.55 -2.45 7.04
C GLU A 18 22.19 -3.78 6.37
N VAL A 19 21.81 -4.79 7.15
CA VAL A 19 21.32 -6.09 6.68
C VAL A 19 19.80 -6.14 6.68
N ILE A 20 19.18 -5.70 7.79
CA ILE A 20 17.73 -5.75 7.99
C ILE A 20 16.99 -4.87 6.96
N SER A 21 17.46 -3.66 6.75
CA SER A 21 16.80 -2.69 5.87
C SER A 21 16.80 -3.12 4.40
N PRO A 22 17.96 -3.50 3.80
CA PRO A 22 18.00 -4.03 2.44
C PRO A 22 17.19 -5.31 2.28
N GLY A 23 17.24 -6.24 3.24
CA GLY A 23 16.46 -7.48 3.18
C GLY A 23 14.95 -7.22 3.10
N ALA A 24 14.42 -6.33 3.95
CA ALA A 24 13.03 -5.95 3.88
C ALA A 24 12.69 -5.16 2.61
N TRP A 25 13.58 -4.27 2.16
CA TRP A 25 13.40 -3.52 0.92
C TRP A 25 13.35 -4.42 -0.31
N LEU A 26 14.26 -5.38 -0.46
CA LEU A 26 14.28 -6.36 -1.55
C LEU A 26 12.94 -7.09 -1.66
N TYR A 27 12.41 -7.55 -0.55
CA TYR A 27 11.12 -8.25 -0.51
C TYR A 27 9.96 -7.40 -1.01
N TYR A 28 9.89 -6.13 -0.60
CA TYR A 28 8.78 -5.25 -1.03
C TYR A 28 8.98 -4.67 -2.42
N ARG A 29 10.21 -4.30 -2.78
CA ARG A 29 10.51 -3.64 -4.07
C ARG A 29 10.44 -4.60 -5.24
N PHE A 30 10.93 -5.80 -5.06
CA PHE A 30 10.92 -6.83 -6.08
C PHE A 30 9.92 -7.92 -5.71
N SER A 31 9.34 -8.58 -6.69
CA SER A 31 8.38 -9.66 -6.43
C SER A 31 9.05 -10.97 -5.93
N LEU A 32 9.96 -10.85 -4.95
CA LEU A 32 10.72 -11.94 -4.36
C LEU A 32 9.95 -12.63 -3.23
N SER A 33 10.18 -13.92 -3.02
CA SER A 33 9.79 -14.62 -1.80
C SER A 33 10.79 -14.33 -0.67
N TYR A 34 10.45 -14.71 0.56
CA TYR A 34 11.40 -14.60 1.68
C TYR A 34 12.62 -15.52 1.48
N ARG A 35 12.45 -16.66 0.77
CA ARG A 35 13.52 -17.58 0.45
C ARG A 35 14.46 -17.00 -0.60
N ASP A 36 13.93 -16.39 -1.66
CA ASP A 36 14.75 -15.71 -2.67
C ASP A 36 15.63 -14.63 -2.02
N VAL A 37 15.05 -13.85 -1.08
CA VAL A 37 15.83 -12.84 -0.34
C VAL A 37 16.88 -13.50 0.56
N GLN A 38 16.57 -14.64 1.18
CA GLN A 38 17.54 -15.43 1.96
C GLN A 38 18.72 -15.85 1.10
N GLU A 39 18.46 -16.42 -0.07
CA GLU A 39 19.48 -16.85 -1.02
C GLU A 39 20.37 -15.67 -1.49
N MET A 40 19.75 -14.53 -1.82
CA MET A 40 20.49 -13.33 -2.22
C MET A 40 21.39 -12.76 -1.12
N LEU A 41 21.02 -12.95 0.14
CA LEU A 41 21.84 -12.53 1.28
C LEU A 41 22.93 -13.55 1.58
N LEU A 42 22.65 -14.84 1.40
CA LEU A 42 23.63 -15.91 1.54
C LEU A 42 24.78 -15.75 0.53
N GLU A 43 24.48 -15.40 -0.72
CA GLU A 43 25.47 -15.07 -1.76
C GLU A 43 26.45 -13.95 -1.35
N ARG A 44 26.07 -13.14 -0.36
CA ARG A 44 26.88 -12.08 0.25
C ARG A 44 27.50 -12.48 1.58
N GLY A 45 27.52 -13.79 1.90
CA GLY A 45 28.04 -14.31 3.15
C GLY A 45 27.19 -14.00 4.38
N ILE A 46 25.92 -13.65 4.19
CA ILE A 46 25.00 -13.32 5.31
C ILE A 46 24.05 -14.49 5.53
N GLU A 47 24.38 -15.34 6.49
CA GLU A 47 23.58 -16.51 6.84
C GLU A 47 22.39 -16.13 7.74
N MET A 48 21.17 -16.32 7.24
CA MET A 48 19.94 -16.10 8.03
C MET A 48 18.79 -16.96 7.51
N SER A 49 17.75 -17.10 8.34
CA SER A 49 16.54 -17.80 7.93
C SER A 49 15.56 -16.87 7.22
N HIS A 50 14.79 -17.41 6.27
CA HIS A 50 13.66 -16.69 5.64
C HIS A 50 12.62 -16.21 6.66
N GLU A 51 12.53 -16.88 7.81
CA GLU A 51 11.66 -16.48 8.92
C GLU A 51 12.12 -15.15 9.56
N SER A 52 13.42 -14.93 9.70
CA SER A 52 13.97 -13.65 10.15
C SER A 52 13.57 -12.51 9.20
N ILE A 53 13.67 -12.75 7.89
CA ILE A 53 13.26 -11.78 6.86
C ILE A 53 11.75 -11.50 6.95
N ARG A 54 10.94 -12.54 7.16
CA ARG A 54 9.50 -12.38 7.35
C ARG A 54 9.17 -11.51 8.57
N GLN A 55 9.86 -11.72 9.68
CA GLN A 55 9.71 -10.91 10.88
C GLN A 55 10.14 -9.46 10.67
N TRP A 56 11.25 -9.22 9.98
CA TRP A 56 11.68 -7.86 9.64
C TRP A 56 10.68 -7.12 8.74
N CYS A 57 10.17 -7.79 7.73
CA CYS A 57 9.14 -7.23 6.86
C CYS A 57 7.87 -6.85 7.66
N GLY A 58 7.45 -7.74 8.58
CA GLY A 58 6.30 -7.48 9.44
C GLY A 58 6.52 -6.32 10.42
N LYS A 59 7.73 -6.22 11.00
CA LYS A 59 8.08 -5.23 12.02
C LYS A 59 8.41 -3.85 11.42
N PHE A 60 9.19 -3.82 10.35
CA PHE A 60 9.77 -2.58 9.82
C PHE A 60 9.13 -2.07 8.53
N GLY A 61 8.41 -2.93 7.78
CA GLY A 61 7.88 -2.58 6.46
C GLY A 61 6.99 -1.34 6.47
N GLN A 62 6.08 -1.24 7.45
CA GLN A 62 5.19 -0.08 7.58
C GLN A 62 5.95 1.21 7.91
N ASP A 63 6.99 1.11 8.70
CA ASP A 63 7.81 2.24 9.07
C ASP A 63 8.66 2.75 7.88
N TYR A 64 9.21 1.84 7.07
CA TYR A 64 9.87 2.22 5.82
C TYR A 64 8.91 2.91 4.86
N ALA A 65 7.72 2.36 4.69
CA ALA A 65 6.68 2.96 3.87
C ALA A 65 6.31 4.38 4.34
N ASN A 66 6.16 4.57 5.66
CA ASN A 66 5.84 5.86 6.24
C ASN A 66 6.95 6.91 6.01
N ARG A 67 8.22 6.49 6.08
CA ARG A 67 9.36 7.38 5.79
C ARG A 67 9.39 7.78 4.31
N LEU A 68 9.15 6.85 3.41
CA LEU A 68 9.07 7.15 1.98
C LEU A 68 7.94 8.12 1.68
N ARG A 69 6.76 7.91 2.28
CA ARG A 69 5.64 8.86 2.15
C ARG A 69 5.98 10.26 2.61
N ARG A 70 6.68 10.43 3.75
CA ARG A 70 7.09 11.74 4.26
C ARG A 70 8.12 12.46 3.39
N ARG A 71 8.86 11.73 2.56
CA ARG A 71 9.85 12.29 1.62
C ARG A 71 9.27 12.61 0.25
N ARG A 72 8.07 12.12 -0.05
CA ARG A 72 7.37 12.45 -1.29
C ARG A 72 6.93 13.92 -1.27
N PRO A 73 6.89 14.58 -2.44
CA PRO A 73 6.23 15.88 -2.55
C PRO A 73 4.77 15.77 -2.11
N ARG A 74 4.13 16.91 -1.92
CA ARG A 74 2.69 16.92 -1.64
C ARG A 74 1.94 16.24 -2.77
N PRO A 75 0.86 15.50 -2.46
CA PRO A 75 0.02 14.92 -3.50
C PRO A 75 -0.49 16.00 -4.45
N GLU A 76 -0.53 15.66 -5.71
CA GLU A 76 -1.11 16.53 -6.73
C GLU A 76 -2.62 16.74 -6.54
N ASP A 77 -3.16 17.74 -7.19
CA ASP A 77 -4.56 18.21 -7.02
C ASP A 77 -5.64 17.22 -7.49
N LYS A 78 -5.26 16.21 -8.28
CA LYS A 78 -6.22 15.24 -8.83
C LYS A 78 -5.97 13.88 -8.21
N TRP A 79 -7.00 13.34 -7.59
CA TRP A 79 -6.95 11.99 -7.03
C TRP A 79 -7.88 11.05 -7.78
N TYR A 80 -7.39 9.85 -8.03
CA TYR A 80 -8.11 8.77 -8.70
C TYR A 80 -8.39 7.68 -7.68
N LEU A 81 -9.63 7.26 -7.58
CA LEU A 81 -10.05 6.23 -6.64
C LEU A 81 -10.73 5.08 -7.36
N ASP A 82 -10.36 3.89 -6.94
CA ASP A 82 -10.94 2.65 -7.44
C ASP A 82 -10.93 1.57 -6.37
N GLU A 83 -11.72 0.54 -6.57
CA GLU A 83 -11.68 -0.64 -5.72
C GLU A 83 -11.67 -1.93 -6.54
N VAL A 84 -10.93 -2.91 -6.02
CA VAL A 84 -10.89 -4.25 -6.60
C VAL A 84 -11.27 -5.30 -5.57
N VAL A 85 -11.86 -6.37 -6.05
CA VAL A 85 -12.20 -7.53 -5.23
C VAL A 85 -10.94 -8.32 -4.89
N LEU A 86 -10.76 -8.63 -3.61
CA LEU A 86 -9.82 -9.61 -3.08
C LEU A 86 -10.59 -10.80 -2.51
N THR A 87 -10.22 -12.02 -2.87
CA THR A 87 -10.77 -13.22 -2.27
C THR A 87 -9.79 -13.77 -1.23
N ILE A 88 -10.21 -13.78 0.03
CA ILE A 88 -9.39 -14.25 1.16
C ILE A 88 -10.15 -15.36 1.87
N ASN A 89 -9.61 -16.57 1.85
CA ASN A 89 -10.24 -17.77 2.43
C ASN A 89 -11.70 -17.98 1.96
N GLY A 90 -11.95 -17.78 0.66
CA GLY A 90 -13.29 -17.91 0.07
C GLY A 90 -14.21 -16.70 0.29
N GLU A 91 -13.86 -15.77 1.16
CA GLU A 91 -14.63 -14.57 1.45
C GLU A 91 -14.21 -13.38 0.58
N ARG A 92 -15.20 -12.58 0.16
CA ARG A 92 -14.99 -11.38 -0.65
C ARG A 92 -14.67 -10.18 0.21
N TYR A 93 -13.56 -9.52 -0.10
CA TYR A 93 -13.14 -8.22 0.42
C TYR A 93 -12.92 -7.24 -0.72
N TYR A 94 -12.84 -5.96 -0.41
CA TYR A 94 -12.58 -4.88 -1.35
C TYR A 94 -11.33 -4.13 -0.93
N LEU A 95 -10.38 -4.00 -1.85
CA LEU A 95 -9.23 -3.13 -1.73
C LEU A 95 -9.58 -1.78 -2.34
N TRP A 96 -9.86 -0.81 -1.51
CA TRP A 96 -10.00 0.58 -1.89
C TRP A 96 -8.64 1.20 -2.04
N ARG A 97 -8.40 1.90 -3.12
CA ARG A 97 -7.11 2.54 -3.41
C ARG A 97 -7.33 3.95 -3.93
N ALA A 98 -6.44 4.86 -3.54
CA ALA A 98 -6.32 6.19 -4.10
C ALA A 98 -4.91 6.38 -4.65
N VAL A 99 -4.81 6.97 -5.83
CA VAL A 99 -3.55 7.40 -6.44
C VAL A 99 -3.66 8.86 -6.89
N ASP A 100 -2.54 9.56 -6.97
CA ASP A 100 -2.48 10.89 -7.56
C ASP A 100 -2.24 10.84 -9.07
N GLN A 101 -2.04 11.99 -9.69
CA GLN A 101 -1.79 12.09 -11.13
C GLN A 101 -0.39 11.60 -11.55
N ASP A 102 0.52 11.37 -10.60
CA ASP A 102 1.86 10.81 -10.82
C ASP A 102 1.92 9.31 -10.50
N ASP A 103 0.76 8.65 -10.38
CA ASP A 103 0.59 7.23 -10.05
C ASP A 103 1.08 6.83 -8.65
N HIS A 104 1.36 7.81 -7.78
CA HIS A 104 1.73 7.50 -6.42
C HIS A 104 0.52 7.01 -5.62
N VAL A 105 0.67 5.86 -4.98
CA VAL A 105 -0.36 5.36 -4.06
C VAL A 105 -0.45 6.28 -2.85
N LEU A 106 -1.56 6.97 -2.71
CA LEU A 106 -1.85 7.88 -1.61
C LEU A 106 -2.20 7.10 -0.34
N ASP A 107 -3.18 6.22 -0.45
CA ASP A 107 -3.55 5.30 0.63
C ASP A 107 -4.36 4.11 0.12
N ILE A 108 -4.52 3.10 0.97
CA ILE A 108 -5.34 1.92 0.73
C ILE A 108 -6.19 1.57 1.94
N LEU A 109 -7.31 0.88 1.70
CA LEU A 109 -8.12 0.30 2.76
C LEU A 109 -8.72 -1.04 2.30
N VAL A 110 -8.44 -2.11 3.04
CA VAL A 110 -9.08 -3.41 2.84
C VAL A 110 -10.28 -3.53 3.76
N GLN A 111 -11.45 -3.80 3.21
CA GLN A 111 -12.66 -3.96 4.00
C GLN A 111 -13.69 -4.86 3.31
N ARG A 112 -14.61 -5.43 4.12
CA ARG A 112 -15.61 -6.38 3.66
C ARG A 112 -16.77 -5.71 2.93
N ARG A 113 -17.07 -4.45 3.23
CA ARG A 113 -18.23 -3.73 2.71
C ARG A 113 -17.87 -2.87 1.50
N HIS A 114 -18.80 -2.82 0.54
CA HIS A 114 -18.74 -2.05 -0.69
C HIS A 114 -19.96 -1.11 -0.79
N ASN A 115 -20.07 -0.20 0.14
CA ASN A 115 -21.22 0.71 0.26
C ASN A 115 -20.79 2.12 0.68
N LYS A 116 -21.75 3.07 0.77
CA LYS A 116 -21.51 4.44 1.19
C LYS A 116 -20.71 4.57 2.50
N LYS A 117 -21.01 3.73 3.52
CA LYS A 117 -20.28 3.75 4.80
C LYS A 117 -18.80 3.37 4.61
N ALA A 118 -18.54 2.39 3.74
CA ALA A 118 -17.19 1.97 3.39
C ALA A 118 -16.42 3.07 2.65
N ALA A 119 -17.02 3.70 1.66
CA ALA A 119 -16.44 4.84 0.95
C ALA A 119 -16.15 6.02 1.89
N LYS A 120 -17.08 6.37 2.78
CA LYS A 120 -16.86 7.41 3.81
C LYS A 120 -15.68 7.09 4.71
N LYS A 121 -15.55 5.83 5.17
CA LYS A 121 -14.42 5.39 5.99
C LYS A 121 -13.11 5.57 5.25
N PHE A 122 -13.08 5.24 3.96
CA PHE A 122 -11.88 5.41 3.14
C PHE A 122 -11.53 6.89 2.94
N PHE A 123 -12.47 7.75 2.59
CA PHE A 123 -12.23 9.20 2.47
C PHE A 123 -11.71 9.81 3.76
N LYS A 124 -12.33 9.51 4.91
CA LYS A 124 -11.86 10.01 6.21
C LYS A 124 -10.43 9.55 6.52
N LYS A 125 -10.10 8.29 6.21
CA LYS A 125 -8.75 7.77 6.38
C LYS A 125 -7.75 8.52 5.51
N LEU A 126 -8.08 8.73 4.24
CA LEU A 126 -7.25 9.40 3.24
C LEU A 126 -6.95 10.85 3.67
N LEU A 127 -7.97 11.62 4.04
CA LEU A 127 -7.84 13.00 4.49
C LEU A 127 -7.01 13.11 5.78
N LYS A 128 -7.26 12.21 6.75
CA LYS A 128 -6.48 12.17 8.00
C LYS A 128 -5.01 11.88 7.75
N GLY A 129 -4.71 11.02 6.79
CA GLY A 129 -3.33 10.63 6.47
C GLY A 129 -2.55 11.69 5.71
N LEU A 130 -3.21 12.39 4.79
CA LEU A 130 -2.58 13.36 3.89
C LEU A 130 -2.64 14.80 4.41
N GLN A 131 -3.65 15.13 5.25
CA GLN A 131 -3.95 16.49 5.71
C GLN A 131 -4.05 17.50 4.56
N TYR A 132 -4.56 17.04 3.42
CA TYR A 132 -4.70 17.77 2.17
C TYR A 132 -6.00 17.37 1.49
N VAL A 133 -6.65 18.32 0.82
CA VAL A 133 -7.90 18.12 0.07
C VAL A 133 -7.62 18.34 -1.41
N PRO A 134 -7.93 17.39 -2.31
CA PRO A 134 -7.71 17.58 -3.73
C PRO A 134 -8.71 18.58 -4.32
N ARG A 135 -8.34 19.17 -5.45
CA ARG A 135 -9.28 19.98 -6.23
C ARG A 135 -10.26 19.09 -6.99
N VAL A 136 -9.79 17.96 -7.53
CA VAL A 136 -10.58 17.04 -8.35
C VAL A 136 -10.47 15.62 -7.82
N LEU A 137 -11.62 14.97 -7.68
CA LEU A 137 -11.74 13.55 -7.40
C LEU A 137 -12.27 12.83 -8.63
N ILE A 138 -11.57 11.81 -9.09
CA ILE A 138 -11.95 10.99 -10.24
C ILE A 138 -12.24 9.57 -9.74
N THR A 139 -13.42 9.06 -10.08
CA THR A 139 -13.83 7.69 -9.71
C THR A 139 -14.54 7.04 -10.90
N ASP A 140 -14.74 5.74 -10.81
CA ASP A 140 -15.73 5.08 -11.65
C ASP A 140 -17.16 5.57 -11.36
N LYS A 141 -18.16 4.94 -11.98
CA LYS A 141 -19.57 5.29 -11.82
C LYS A 141 -20.24 4.70 -10.55
N LEU A 142 -19.46 4.18 -9.59
CA LEU A 142 -20.02 3.61 -8.38
C LEU A 142 -20.76 4.66 -7.54
N LYS A 143 -22.06 4.46 -7.35
CA LYS A 143 -22.95 5.42 -6.64
C LYS A 143 -22.50 5.74 -5.21
N SER A 144 -21.80 4.81 -4.55
CA SER A 144 -21.30 5.00 -3.18
C SER A 144 -20.24 6.10 -3.06
N TYR A 145 -19.43 6.32 -4.10
CA TYR A 145 -18.44 7.42 -4.12
C TYR A 145 -19.14 8.78 -4.12
N GLY A 146 -20.10 9.00 -5.01
CA GLY A 146 -20.81 10.26 -5.09
C GLY A 146 -21.56 10.59 -3.79
N ALA A 147 -22.21 9.60 -3.19
CA ALA A 147 -22.92 9.76 -1.93
C ALA A 147 -21.98 10.03 -0.74
N ALA A 148 -20.84 9.39 -0.69
CA ALA A 148 -19.83 9.60 0.35
C ALA A 148 -19.10 10.95 0.19
N LYS A 149 -18.79 11.34 -1.06
CA LYS A 149 -18.14 12.59 -1.43
C LYS A 149 -18.95 13.81 -0.98
N ARG A 150 -20.27 13.83 -1.23
CA ARG A 150 -21.14 14.94 -0.81
C ARG A 150 -21.07 15.24 0.69
N GLU A 151 -20.83 14.20 1.51
CA GLU A 151 -20.76 14.37 2.96
C GLU A 151 -19.35 14.66 3.49
N VAL A 152 -18.31 14.13 2.86
CA VAL A 152 -16.93 14.20 3.38
C VAL A 152 -16.10 15.26 2.67
N LEU A 153 -16.38 15.51 1.39
CA LEU A 153 -15.64 16.41 0.49
C LEU A 153 -16.60 17.31 -0.32
N PRO A 154 -17.49 18.12 0.32
CA PRO A 154 -18.55 18.85 -0.39
C PRO A 154 -18.00 19.78 -1.47
N GLY A 155 -16.90 20.49 -1.20
CA GLY A 155 -16.29 21.47 -2.12
C GLY A 155 -15.41 20.90 -3.23
N VAL A 156 -15.17 19.58 -3.28
CA VAL A 156 -14.28 18.98 -4.28
C VAL A 156 -15.04 18.70 -5.58
N GLU A 157 -14.47 19.02 -6.73
CA GLU A 157 -15.01 18.60 -8.02
C GLU A 157 -15.00 17.08 -8.15
N HIS A 158 -16.11 16.46 -8.59
CA HIS A 158 -16.21 15.02 -8.75
C HIS A 158 -16.46 14.66 -10.21
N ARG A 159 -15.51 13.97 -10.84
CA ARG A 159 -15.63 13.43 -12.18
C ARG A 159 -15.86 11.93 -12.13
N GLN A 160 -17.02 11.49 -12.58
CA GLN A 160 -17.38 10.08 -12.64
C GLN A 160 -17.26 9.58 -14.07
N SER A 161 -16.18 8.88 -14.38
CA SER A 161 -15.94 8.34 -15.70
C SER A 161 -15.06 7.10 -15.63
N ARG A 162 -15.52 6.03 -16.27
CA ARG A 162 -14.71 4.81 -16.41
C ARG A 162 -13.41 5.08 -17.16
N TYR A 163 -13.45 5.84 -18.22
CA TYR A 163 -12.27 6.11 -19.05
C TYR A 163 -11.22 7.00 -18.35
N LEU A 164 -11.64 7.94 -17.53
CA LEU A 164 -10.74 8.82 -16.80
C LEU A 164 -10.08 8.11 -15.62
N ASN A 165 -10.62 6.97 -15.16
CA ASN A 165 -10.12 6.25 -13.99
C ASN A 165 -9.13 5.12 -14.31
N ASN A 166 -8.74 4.94 -15.59
CA ASN A 166 -7.80 3.89 -16.04
C ASN A 166 -6.48 3.92 -15.24
N ARG A 167 -6.05 5.10 -14.80
CA ARG A 167 -4.86 5.28 -13.97
C ARG A 167 -4.95 4.49 -12.67
N CYS A 168 -6.02 4.64 -11.92
CA CYS A 168 -6.22 3.89 -10.69
C CYS A 168 -6.42 2.39 -10.97
N GLU A 169 -7.16 2.04 -12.01
CA GLU A 169 -7.33 0.66 -12.45
C GLU A 169 -5.98 -0.01 -12.75
N ASN A 170 -5.10 0.65 -13.51
CA ASN A 170 -3.76 0.16 -13.80
C ASN A 170 -2.89 -0.02 -12.55
N SER A 171 -3.05 0.84 -11.55
CA SER A 171 -2.31 0.76 -10.28
C SER A 171 -2.56 -0.54 -9.50
N HIS A 172 -3.65 -1.26 -9.81
CA HIS A 172 -3.96 -2.56 -9.19
C HIS A 172 -3.17 -3.74 -9.80
N ARG A 173 -2.64 -3.61 -11.03
CA ARG A 173 -1.93 -4.71 -11.72
C ARG A 173 -0.75 -5.27 -10.91
N PRO A 174 0.20 -4.43 -10.43
CA PRO A 174 1.31 -4.92 -9.61
C PRO A 174 0.85 -5.63 -8.34
N THR A 175 -0.23 -5.13 -7.72
CA THR A 175 -0.82 -5.75 -6.53
C THR A 175 -1.36 -7.15 -6.81
N ARG A 176 -2.08 -7.33 -7.92
CA ARG A 176 -2.64 -8.65 -8.30
C ARG A 176 -1.54 -9.65 -8.66
N GLU A 177 -0.50 -9.18 -9.34
CA GLU A 177 0.66 -10.01 -9.65
C GLU A 177 1.37 -10.46 -8.36
N ARG A 178 1.60 -9.52 -7.44
CA ARG A 178 2.23 -9.82 -6.16
C ARG A 178 1.39 -10.76 -5.31
N GLU A 179 0.06 -10.58 -5.26
CA GLU A 179 -0.86 -11.46 -4.56
C GLU A 179 -0.77 -12.91 -5.08
N ARG A 180 -0.73 -13.09 -6.39
CA ARG A 180 -0.56 -14.43 -7.00
C ARG A 180 0.75 -15.08 -6.60
N ARG A 181 1.87 -14.36 -6.66
CA ARG A 181 3.19 -14.87 -6.27
C ARG A 181 3.28 -15.22 -4.79
N MET A 182 2.55 -14.50 -3.94
CA MET A 182 2.45 -14.78 -2.49
C MET A 182 1.48 -15.92 -2.15
N GLN A 183 0.87 -16.57 -3.14
CA GLN A 183 -0.17 -17.57 -2.94
C GLN A 183 -1.35 -17.05 -2.10
N ARG A 184 -1.80 -15.84 -2.40
CA ARG A 184 -2.92 -15.11 -1.78
C ARG A 184 -2.64 -14.60 -0.35
N PHE A 185 -3.49 -13.71 0.11
CA PHE A 185 -3.48 -13.22 1.48
C PHE A 185 -4.14 -14.22 2.44
N LYS A 186 -3.59 -14.35 3.64
CA LYS A 186 -4.10 -15.28 4.67
C LYS A 186 -5.21 -14.66 5.52
N SER A 187 -5.33 -13.33 5.55
CA SER A 187 -6.39 -12.59 6.27
C SER A 187 -6.50 -11.16 5.73
N SER A 188 -7.60 -10.48 6.00
CA SER A 188 -7.76 -9.06 5.67
C SER A 188 -6.74 -8.17 6.39
N ALA A 189 -6.38 -8.50 7.62
CA ALA A 189 -5.34 -7.81 8.37
C ALA A 189 -3.95 -8.00 7.73
N HIS A 190 -3.64 -9.20 7.23
CA HIS A 190 -2.42 -9.46 6.46
C HIS A 190 -2.41 -8.65 5.17
N ALA A 191 -3.50 -8.67 4.39
CA ALA A 191 -3.64 -7.87 3.17
C ALA A 191 -3.44 -6.37 3.45
N GLN A 192 -4.11 -5.83 4.48
CA GLN A 192 -3.99 -4.42 4.85
C GLN A 192 -2.55 -4.04 5.22
N ARG A 193 -1.88 -4.80 6.08
CA ARG A 193 -0.49 -4.52 6.48
C ARG A 193 0.46 -4.58 5.30
N PHE A 194 0.38 -5.66 4.53
CA PHE A 194 1.24 -5.86 3.37
C PHE A 194 1.07 -4.73 2.35
N LEU A 195 -0.16 -4.45 1.92
CA LEU A 195 -0.44 -3.46 0.88
C LEU A 195 -0.16 -2.02 1.33
N SER A 196 -0.31 -1.73 2.63
CA SER A 196 0.06 -0.42 3.20
C SER A 196 1.56 -0.16 3.15
N ALA A 197 2.38 -1.21 3.23
CA ALA A 197 3.83 -1.13 3.08
C ALA A 197 4.27 -1.21 1.61
N TYR A 198 3.66 -2.14 0.86
CA TYR A 198 4.01 -2.41 -0.54
C TYR A 198 3.81 -1.19 -1.44
N GLY A 199 2.66 -0.54 -1.40
CA GLY A 199 2.34 0.58 -2.30
C GLY A 199 3.37 1.72 -2.30
N PRO A 200 3.89 2.19 -1.16
CA PRO A 200 4.94 3.21 -1.13
C PRO A 200 6.34 2.73 -1.50
N ILE A 201 6.65 1.43 -1.38
CA ILE A 201 8.01 0.86 -1.58
C ILE A 201 8.19 0.33 -3.00
N ALA A 202 7.15 -0.20 -3.62
CA ALA A 202 7.13 -0.85 -4.95
C ALA A 202 7.28 0.13 -6.18
#